data_90dc88d738632487f0bb4e5b543e6dc7
#
_entry.id   90dc88d738632487f0bb4e5b543e6dc7
#
_cell.length_a   1.000
_cell.length_b   1.000
_cell.length_c   1.000
_cell.angle_alpha   90.00
_cell.angle_beta   90.00
_cell.angle_gamma   90.00
#
_symmetry.space_group_name_H-M   'P 1'
#
loop_
_entity.id
_entity.type
_entity.pdbx_description
1 polymer ?
#
loop_
_entity_poly.entity_id
_entity_poly.type
_entity_poly.pdbx_seq_one_letter_code
_entity_poly.pdbx_strand_id
1 'polypeptide(L)'
;MINTSAIRHKSTVDMCYAADCDTAVVRLRTGRDVQQAYIICDDPFIHWLRRQEKWDGTRYPMTLSMELEDHLIWEYRTKPPYKRLQYYFEVTAGEERWLVYDNKICHAKQSDNTSKQCFKLPWMNPSDVIAPPSWVRDTVWYQIMPDRFCRAGEPDERFVEWGKFILPEPGIHGEFYGGDLKGVTKRLPYLHDLGINGIYFTPIFLSDSYHRYNTFDYGLIDPTLGTEEDMKELVRQAHSLGIRIMLDGVFNHCGTEFFAWKDVLQKGKESPYYHWFFINSDNFNIPIEKRWDTADGRYFTFSFVGLMPKLNTNNPEVIQYFCDVCSHWVKEWDIDGIRFDVGDEISHTFLRELRRTLKPIKPELFLLGEIWFDSLPWLEGDEYDSVMNYPAYDCVNDFDREKSLSSVDFMHSLNACRAMYPEQVTEVLFNFIDTHDTKRISEECGGNTDLLLQKLAMLLTLPGTPCLYYGTEIALRGREEWENRSCMPWDEIDSGKFSDIFSEVSLLIHLRHECQPLKSSSIEFIHHPENPRILHYLRRDESMDKKIAVCLNCGKEAFSFTVEGKVLFSRLYDGEKIMPNGTVIYEA
;
A
#
# COMPACT_ATOMS: atom_id res chain seq x y z
N MET A 1 -11.48 -22.02 -29.92
CA MET A 1 -10.05 -22.02 -30.33
C MET A 1 -9.28 -21.20 -29.32
N ILE A 2 -8.22 -21.78 -28.76
CA ILE A 2 -7.43 -21.09 -27.72
C ILE A 2 -6.65 -19.93 -28.33
N ASN A 3 -6.78 -18.73 -27.75
CA ASN A 3 -5.99 -17.56 -28.08
C ASN A 3 -4.59 -17.67 -27.42
N THR A 4 -3.63 -18.21 -28.14
CA THR A 4 -2.27 -18.38 -27.63
C THR A 4 -1.55 -17.06 -27.32
N SER A 5 -1.98 -15.93 -27.92
CA SER A 5 -1.42 -14.60 -27.62
C SER A 5 -1.79 -14.08 -26.22
N ALA A 6 -2.88 -14.61 -25.62
CA ALA A 6 -3.29 -14.27 -24.27
C ALA A 6 -2.54 -15.07 -23.20
N ILE A 7 -1.81 -16.14 -23.59
CA ILE A 7 -1.05 -16.98 -22.67
C ILE A 7 0.27 -16.27 -22.33
N ARG A 8 0.51 -16.05 -21.04
CA ARG A 8 1.73 -15.43 -20.54
C ARG A 8 2.21 -16.12 -19.27
N HIS A 9 3.50 -16.37 -19.25
CA HIS A 9 4.24 -16.74 -18.06
C HIS A 9 5.69 -16.27 -18.17
N LYS A 10 6.29 -15.94 -17.04
CA LYS A 10 7.73 -15.70 -16.87
C LYS A 10 8.16 -16.28 -15.53
N SER A 11 9.38 -16.76 -15.43
CA SER A 11 9.96 -17.18 -14.15
C SER A 11 10.42 -15.97 -13.32
N THR A 12 9.52 -15.01 -13.13
CA THR A 12 9.72 -13.75 -12.39
C THR A 12 8.82 -13.67 -11.18
N VAL A 13 9.09 -12.75 -10.30
CA VAL A 13 8.53 -12.58 -8.95
C VAL A 13 7.00 -12.61 -8.88
N ASP A 14 6.29 -12.07 -9.87
CA ASP A 14 4.82 -12.08 -9.91
C ASP A 14 4.22 -13.42 -10.32
N MET A 15 4.96 -14.20 -11.12
CA MET A 15 4.45 -15.44 -11.73
C MET A 15 5.17 -16.70 -11.26
N CYS A 16 6.37 -16.61 -10.67
CA CYS A 16 7.11 -17.75 -10.11
C CYS A 16 7.96 -17.28 -8.93
N TYR A 17 7.54 -17.60 -7.70
CA TYR A 17 8.19 -17.13 -6.49
C TYR A 17 8.16 -18.17 -5.37
N ALA A 18 9.01 -17.96 -4.36
CA ALA A 18 8.98 -18.68 -3.11
C ALA A 18 8.04 -17.96 -2.12
N ALA A 19 6.95 -18.60 -1.72
CA ALA A 19 6.03 -18.08 -0.70
C ALA A 19 6.67 -18.12 0.71
N ASP A 20 7.47 -19.14 0.94
CA ASP A 20 8.32 -19.36 2.10
C ASP A 20 9.58 -20.15 1.68
N CYS A 21 10.42 -20.55 2.64
CA CYS A 21 11.64 -21.32 2.36
C CYS A 21 11.41 -22.70 1.72
N ASP A 22 10.17 -23.20 1.74
CA ASP A 22 9.81 -24.55 1.28
C ASP A 22 8.81 -24.55 0.12
N THR A 23 7.97 -23.53 0.03
CA THR A 23 6.81 -23.49 -0.87
C THR A 23 7.09 -22.60 -2.09
N ALA A 24 7.02 -23.18 -3.29
CA ALA A 24 7.03 -22.47 -4.56
C ALA A 24 5.61 -22.25 -5.08
N VAL A 25 5.34 -21.06 -5.59
CA VAL A 25 4.11 -20.70 -6.28
C VAL A 25 4.41 -20.40 -7.73
N VAL A 26 3.64 -21.02 -8.64
CA VAL A 26 3.76 -20.81 -10.08
C VAL A 26 2.40 -20.41 -10.62
N ARG A 27 2.33 -19.24 -11.28
CA ARG A 27 1.12 -18.68 -11.89
C ARG A 27 1.20 -18.73 -13.41
N LEU A 28 0.09 -18.98 -14.07
CA LEU A 28 -0.06 -18.90 -15.53
C LEU A 28 -1.23 -18.00 -15.87
N ARG A 29 -1.00 -16.98 -16.70
CA ARG A 29 -2.07 -16.16 -17.29
C ARG A 29 -2.54 -16.78 -18.59
N THR A 30 -3.87 -16.86 -18.81
CA THR A 30 -4.48 -17.34 -20.05
C THR A 30 -5.67 -16.44 -20.43
N GLY A 31 -6.13 -16.55 -21.69
CA GLY A 31 -7.43 -16.02 -22.08
C GLY A 31 -8.57 -16.80 -21.38
N ARG A 32 -9.76 -16.21 -21.38
CA ARG A 32 -10.97 -16.84 -20.80
C ARG A 32 -11.51 -18.03 -21.60
N ASP A 33 -10.93 -18.28 -22.77
CA ASP A 33 -11.19 -19.43 -23.64
C ASP A 33 -10.49 -20.72 -23.17
N VAL A 34 -9.55 -20.65 -22.22
CA VAL A 34 -8.93 -21.82 -21.61
C VAL A 34 -9.83 -22.39 -20.52
N GLN A 35 -10.15 -23.67 -20.61
CA GLN A 35 -11.01 -24.35 -19.64
C GLN A 35 -10.24 -25.02 -18.50
N GLN A 36 -9.00 -25.48 -18.78
CA GLN A 36 -8.14 -26.08 -17.77
C GLN A 36 -6.67 -25.83 -18.10
N ALA A 37 -5.88 -25.62 -17.05
CA ALA A 37 -4.43 -25.52 -17.11
C ALA A 37 -3.79 -26.61 -16.26
N TYR A 38 -2.65 -27.10 -16.72
CA TYR A 38 -1.82 -28.09 -16.03
C TYR A 38 -0.37 -27.63 -16.07
N ILE A 39 0.36 -27.95 -15.03
CA ILE A 39 1.82 -27.85 -14.99
C ILE A 39 2.43 -29.24 -15.08
N ILE A 40 3.44 -29.39 -15.91
CA ILE A 40 4.28 -30.60 -15.96
C ILE A 40 5.61 -30.22 -15.34
N CYS A 41 5.90 -30.74 -14.17
CA CYS A 41 7.05 -30.29 -13.39
C CYS A 41 7.75 -31.44 -12.63
N ASP A 42 9.04 -31.26 -12.40
CA ASP A 42 9.87 -32.07 -11.51
C ASP A 42 11.24 -31.37 -11.32
N ASP A 43 12.12 -31.99 -10.50
CA ASP A 43 13.53 -31.57 -10.43
C ASP A 43 14.19 -31.65 -11.82
N PRO A 44 15.00 -30.66 -12.26
CA PRO A 44 15.64 -30.68 -13.58
C PRO A 44 16.57 -31.89 -13.79
N PHE A 45 17.03 -32.54 -12.73
CA PHE A 45 17.93 -33.69 -12.79
C PHE A 45 17.27 -35.01 -12.38
N ILE A 46 15.95 -35.03 -12.19
CA ILE A 46 15.22 -36.22 -11.72
C ILE A 46 15.41 -37.43 -12.63
N HIS A 47 15.62 -37.21 -13.93
CA HIS A 47 15.87 -38.24 -14.91
C HIS A 47 17.14 -39.08 -14.59
N TRP A 48 18.17 -38.47 -13.99
CA TRP A 48 19.37 -39.19 -13.54
C TRP A 48 19.05 -40.16 -12.41
N LEU A 49 18.26 -39.69 -11.44
CA LEU A 49 17.84 -40.55 -10.32
C LEU A 49 16.94 -41.68 -10.78
N ARG A 50 16.07 -41.44 -11.76
CA ARG A 50 15.15 -42.42 -12.35
C ARG A 50 15.83 -43.29 -13.41
N ARG A 51 17.09 -43.01 -13.78
CA ARG A 51 17.83 -43.68 -14.85
C ARG A 51 17.12 -43.64 -16.20
N GLN A 52 16.53 -42.50 -16.52
CA GLN A 52 15.84 -42.20 -17.78
C GLN A 52 16.76 -41.42 -18.73
N GLU A 53 16.61 -41.64 -20.05
CA GLU A 53 17.41 -40.93 -21.05
C GLU A 53 17.03 -39.44 -21.16
N LYS A 54 15.75 -39.14 -20.90
CA LYS A 54 15.19 -37.79 -21.02
C LYS A 54 14.45 -37.40 -19.77
N TRP A 55 14.43 -36.10 -19.52
CA TRP A 55 13.61 -35.51 -18.48
C TRP A 55 12.13 -35.68 -18.82
N ASP A 56 11.32 -36.13 -17.88
CA ASP A 56 9.88 -36.31 -17.95
C ASP A 56 9.27 -35.90 -16.61
N GLY A 57 8.57 -34.75 -16.61
CA GLY A 57 7.93 -34.22 -15.41
C GLY A 57 6.57 -34.85 -15.15
N THR A 58 6.13 -34.80 -13.92
CA THR A 58 4.80 -35.24 -13.50
C THR A 58 3.78 -34.14 -13.79
N ARG A 59 2.61 -34.49 -14.32
CA ARG A 59 1.52 -33.59 -14.69
C ARG A 59 0.59 -33.37 -13.50
N TYR A 60 0.38 -32.11 -13.13
CA TYR A 60 -0.52 -31.70 -12.06
C TYR A 60 -1.55 -30.68 -12.57
N PRO A 61 -2.81 -30.70 -12.09
CA PRO A 61 -3.77 -29.66 -12.38
C PRO A 61 -3.37 -28.36 -11.68
N MET A 62 -3.62 -27.23 -12.34
CA MET A 62 -3.55 -25.92 -11.72
C MET A 62 -4.95 -25.48 -11.26
N THR A 63 -5.02 -24.70 -10.19
CA THR A 63 -6.26 -24.13 -9.67
C THR A 63 -6.50 -22.77 -10.30
N LEU A 64 -7.74 -22.47 -10.72
CA LEU A 64 -8.12 -21.11 -11.09
C LEU A 64 -8.11 -20.25 -9.80
N SER A 65 -7.15 -19.35 -9.73
CA SER A 65 -6.89 -18.50 -8.56
C SER A 65 -7.60 -17.16 -8.65
N MET A 66 -7.59 -16.53 -9.83
CA MET A 66 -8.23 -15.23 -10.04
C MET A 66 -8.86 -15.13 -11.43
N GLU A 67 -10.05 -14.54 -11.46
CA GLU A 67 -10.71 -14.13 -12.71
C GLU A 67 -10.58 -12.62 -12.88
N LEU A 68 -10.16 -12.19 -14.06
CA LEU A 68 -10.09 -10.80 -14.48
C LEU A 68 -11.03 -10.58 -15.67
N GLU A 69 -11.23 -9.35 -16.08
CA GLU A 69 -12.19 -9.02 -17.17
C GLU A 69 -11.89 -9.79 -18.46
N ASP A 70 -10.62 -9.84 -18.89
CA ASP A 70 -10.18 -10.39 -20.18
C ASP A 70 -9.36 -11.68 -20.06
N HIS A 71 -8.93 -12.08 -18.85
CA HIS A 71 -8.07 -13.24 -18.67
C HIS A 71 -8.25 -13.94 -17.31
N LEU A 72 -7.59 -15.10 -17.18
CA LEU A 72 -7.61 -15.96 -16.00
C LEU A 72 -6.19 -16.14 -15.48
N ILE A 73 -6.04 -16.21 -14.15
CA ILE A 73 -4.80 -16.59 -13.48
C ILE A 73 -4.97 -17.96 -12.86
N TRP A 74 -4.15 -18.89 -13.32
CA TRP A 74 -4.05 -20.23 -12.78
C TRP A 74 -2.85 -20.31 -11.84
N GLU A 75 -2.97 -21.04 -10.73
CA GLU A 75 -1.92 -21.17 -9.73
C GLU A 75 -1.64 -22.63 -9.40
N TYR A 76 -0.38 -22.95 -9.20
CA TYR A 76 0.09 -24.22 -8.67
C TYR A 76 1.06 -23.98 -7.52
N ARG A 77 0.81 -24.62 -6.39
CA ARG A 77 1.66 -24.56 -5.19
C ARG A 77 2.31 -25.91 -4.96
N THR A 78 3.59 -25.93 -4.63
CA THR A 78 4.34 -27.14 -4.39
C THR A 78 5.48 -26.92 -3.41
N LYS A 79 5.92 -28.00 -2.75
CA LYS A 79 7.14 -28.02 -1.93
C LYS A 79 8.20 -28.86 -2.64
N PRO A 80 9.04 -28.25 -3.51
CA PRO A 80 10.04 -29.01 -4.26
C PRO A 80 11.04 -29.66 -3.31
N PRO A 81 11.20 -31.00 -3.33
CA PRO A 81 12.05 -31.68 -2.36
C PRO A 81 13.53 -31.28 -2.46
N TYR A 82 13.95 -30.77 -3.62
CA TYR A 82 15.32 -30.32 -3.89
C TYR A 82 15.43 -28.81 -4.10
N LYS A 83 14.47 -28.01 -3.63
CA LYS A 83 14.48 -26.54 -3.69
C LYS A 83 14.64 -25.93 -5.09
N ARG A 84 14.28 -26.66 -6.11
CA ARG A 84 14.34 -26.24 -7.52
C ARG A 84 13.27 -26.94 -8.33
N LEU A 85 12.87 -26.33 -9.45
CA LEU A 85 11.81 -26.84 -10.29
C LEU A 85 12.14 -26.58 -11.76
N GLN A 86 11.92 -27.57 -12.64
CA GLN A 86 11.82 -27.43 -14.07
C GLN A 86 10.39 -27.74 -14.49
N TYR A 87 9.80 -26.92 -15.38
CA TYR A 87 8.40 -27.08 -15.72
C TYR A 87 8.05 -26.49 -17.09
N TYR A 88 6.91 -26.93 -17.62
CA TYR A 88 6.17 -26.32 -18.73
C TYR A 88 4.69 -26.51 -18.47
N PHE A 89 3.83 -25.83 -19.26
CA PHE A 89 2.40 -25.94 -19.04
C PHE A 89 1.70 -26.63 -20.21
N GLU A 90 0.53 -27.19 -19.91
CA GLU A 90 -0.45 -27.66 -20.85
C GLU A 90 -1.76 -26.92 -20.58
N VAL A 91 -2.35 -26.31 -21.62
CA VAL A 91 -3.66 -25.67 -21.55
C VAL A 91 -4.62 -26.35 -22.49
N THR A 92 -5.90 -26.44 -22.07
CA THR A 92 -6.91 -27.18 -22.82
C THR A 92 -8.22 -26.42 -22.92
N ALA A 93 -8.93 -26.59 -24.07
CA ALA A 93 -10.30 -26.15 -24.30
C ALA A 93 -10.99 -27.13 -25.25
N GLY A 94 -11.93 -27.93 -24.75
CA GLY A 94 -12.50 -29.06 -25.48
C GLY A 94 -11.41 -30.05 -25.88
N GLU A 95 -11.28 -30.31 -27.21
CA GLU A 95 -10.24 -31.21 -27.75
C GLU A 95 -8.90 -30.51 -28.02
N GLU A 96 -8.85 -29.19 -27.95
CA GLU A 96 -7.62 -28.45 -28.18
C GLU A 96 -6.68 -28.59 -26.99
N ARG A 97 -5.40 -28.86 -27.29
CA ARG A 97 -4.31 -28.96 -26.30
C ARG A 97 -3.09 -28.21 -26.82
N TRP A 98 -2.59 -27.28 -26.03
CA TRP A 98 -1.38 -26.51 -26.31
C TRP A 98 -0.37 -26.68 -25.19
N LEU A 99 0.91 -26.79 -25.57
CA LEU A 99 2.05 -26.83 -24.64
C LEU A 99 2.76 -25.50 -24.66
N VAL A 100 3.04 -24.98 -23.46
CA VAL A 100 3.63 -23.67 -23.25
C VAL A 100 5.02 -23.85 -22.66
N TYR A 101 6.03 -23.54 -23.43
CA TYR A 101 7.44 -23.55 -23.07
C TYR A 101 7.97 -22.12 -22.99
N ASP A 102 9.12 -21.93 -22.36
CA ASP A 102 9.75 -20.61 -22.23
C ASP A 102 10.00 -19.93 -23.59
N ASN A 103 10.46 -20.70 -24.56
CA ASN A 103 10.79 -20.19 -25.90
C ASN A 103 9.67 -20.32 -26.93
N LYS A 104 8.55 -20.99 -26.63
CA LYS A 104 7.46 -21.17 -27.59
C LYS A 104 6.19 -21.77 -27.03
N ILE A 105 5.10 -21.57 -27.76
CA ILE A 105 3.82 -22.27 -27.58
C ILE A 105 3.58 -23.14 -28.82
N CYS A 106 3.24 -24.43 -28.63
CA CYS A 106 3.00 -25.35 -29.72
C CYS A 106 1.80 -26.26 -29.45
N HIS A 107 1.11 -26.67 -30.54
CA HIS A 107 0.00 -27.61 -30.44
C HIS A 107 0.50 -29.00 -30.04
N ALA A 108 -0.14 -29.67 -29.08
CA ALA A 108 0.31 -30.94 -28.52
C ALA A 108 0.36 -32.11 -29.54
N LYS A 109 -0.47 -32.05 -30.60
CA LYS A 109 -0.53 -33.07 -31.66
C LYS A 109 0.48 -32.88 -32.80
N GLN A 110 1.18 -31.73 -32.84
CA GLN A 110 2.16 -31.48 -33.90
C GLN A 110 3.53 -32.02 -33.52
N SER A 111 4.09 -32.85 -34.40
CA SER A 111 5.50 -33.25 -34.32
C SER A 111 6.36 -32.01 -34.64
N ASP A 112 6.96 -31.46 -33.63
CA ASP A 112 7.79 -30.27 -33.71
C ASP A 112 9.23 -30.66 -33.38
N ASN A 113 10.12 -30.58 -34.37
CA ASN A 113 11.53 -30.94 -34.25
C ASN A 113 12.38 -29.75 -33.72
N THR A 114 11.77 -28.61 -33.41
CA THR A 114 12.51 -27.47 -32.87
C THR A 114 12.76 -27.61 -31.36
N SER A 115 13.80 -26.97 -30.85
CA SER A 115 14.16 -27.01 -29.44
C SER A 115 13.03 -26.50 -28.56
N LYS A 116 12.79 -27.19 -27.44
CA LYS A 116 11.81 -26.84 -26.40
C LYS A 116 12.57 -26.54 -25.11
N GLN A 117 12.42 -25.31 -24.61
CA GLN A 117 13.04 -24.89 -23.37
C GLN A 117 11.98 -24.82 -22.27
N CYS A 118 12.15 -25.63 -21.23
CA CYS A 118 11.30 -25.55 -20.05
C CYS A 118 11.63 -24.31 -19.22
N PHE A 119 10.63 -23.76 -18.55
CA PHE A 119 10.82 -22.80 -17.48
C PHE A 119 11.57 -23.41 -16.32
N LYS A 120 12.22 -22.58 -15.51
CA LYS A 120 12.96 -23.05 -14.32
C LYS A 120 12.79 -22.09 -13.15
N LEU A 121 12.62 -22.66 -11.97
CA LEU A 121 12.98 -22.08 -10.69
C LEU A 121 14.33 -22.69 -10.30
N PRO A 122 15.45 -22.00 -10.51
CA PRO A 122 16.78 -22.64 -10.42
C PRO A 122 17.12 -23.13 -9.02
N TRP A 123 16.77 -22.31 -8.01
CA TRP A 123 17.00 -22.61 -6.60
C TRP A 123 16.18 -21.68 -5.71
N MET A 124 15.65 -22.19 -4.61
CA MET A 124 14.94 -21.41 -3.59
C MET A 124 15.92 -21.05 -2.47
N ASN A 125 16.58 -19.89 -2.58
CA ASN A 125 17.40 -19.37 -1.50
C ASN A 125 16.53 -18.71 -0.43
N PRO A 126 16.78 -18.96 0.86
CA PRO A 126 16.05 -18.25 1.91
C PRO A 126 16.16 -16.71 1.84
N SER A 127 17.28 -16.20 1.31
CA SER A 127 17.49 -14.77 1.11
C SER A 127 16.66 -14.14 0.00
N ASP A 128 16.11 -14.96 -0.90
CA ASP A 128 15.31 -14.51 -2.05
C ASP A 128 13.80 -14.55 -1.76
N VAL A 129 13.43 -15.02 -0.55
CA VAL A 129 12.03 -14.98 -0.09
C VAL A 129 11.67 -13.56 0.28
N ILE A 130 10.64 -13.01 -0.37
CA ILE A 130 10.10 -11.69 -0.01
C ILE A 130 9.45 -11.83 1.36
N ALA A 131 10.01 -11.14 2.36
CA ALA A 131 9.59 -11.24 3.75
C ALA A 131 9.39 -9.84 4.37
N PRO A 132 8.24 -9.19 4.10
CA PRO A 132 7.86 -7.99 4.85
C PRO A 132 7.80 -8.28 6.35
N PRO A 133 7.99 -7.28 7.23
CA PRO A 133 7.86 -7.49 8.66
C PRO A 133 6.50 -8.09 9.02
N SER A 134 6.48 -9.20 9.74
CA SER A 134 5.28 -10.01 9.98
C SER A 134 4.17 -9.26 10.72
N TRP A 135 4.53 -8.28 11.55
CA TRP A 135 3.61 -7.46 12.31
C TRP A 135 2.76 -6.51 11.45
N VAL A 136 3.20 -6.18 10.21
CA VAL A 136 2.53 -5.20 9.34
C VAL A 136 1.12 -5.65 8.97
N ARG A 137 0.91 -6.92 8.63
CA ARG A 137 -0.42 -7.47 8.30
C ARG A 137 -1.43 -7.40 9.45
N ASP A 138 -0.90 -7.33 10.70
CA ASP A 138 -1.70 -7.23 11.93
C ASP A 138 -1.98 -5.77 12.32
N THR A 139 -1.49 -4.79 11.53
CA THR A 139 -1.57 -3.38 11.84
C THR A 139 -2.78 -2.74 11.17
N VAL A 140 -3.48 -1.90 11.93
CA VAL A 140 -4.41 -0.89 11.43
C VAL A 140 -3.74 0.46 11.66
N TRP A 141 -3.40 1.11 10.55
CA TRP A 141 -2.69 2.37 10.54
C TRP A 141 -3.62 3.56 10.70
N TYR A 142 -3.07 4.65 11.22
CA TYR A 142 -3.75 5.93 11.31
C TYR A 142 -2.80 7.04 10.85
N GLN A 143 -3.15 7.70 9.74
CA GLN A 143 -2.34 8.78 9.18
C GLN A 143 -2.62 10.09 9.92
N ILE A 144 -1.59 10.74 10.42
CA ILE A 144 -1.65 12.01 11.15
C ILE A 144 -0.88 13.10 10.40
N MET A 145 -1.53 14.25 10.18
CA MET A 145 -0.86 15.51 9.90
C MET A 145 -0.71 16.28 11.22
N PRO A 146 0.50 16.35 11.81
CA PRO A 146 0.67 16.82 13.19
C PRO A 146 0.12 18.22 13.43
N ASP A 147 0.38 19.16 12.51
CA ASP A 147 -0.10 20.55 12.60
C ASP A 147 -1.62 20.69 12.79
N ARG A 148 -2.39 19.67 12.35
CA ARG A 148 -3.86 19.67 12.31
C ARG A 148 -4.51 18.73 13.32
N PHE A 149 -3.71 17.93 14.02
CA PHE A 149 -4.25 16.85 14.85
C PHE A 149 -4.59 17.30 16.25
N CYS A 150 -3.62 17.75 17.06
CA CYS A 150 -3.87 18.22 18.43
C CYS A 150 -2.75 19.16 18.87
N ARG A 151 -3.12 20.28 19.51
CA ARG A 151 -2.18 21.22 20.10
C ARG A 151 -2.12 21.04 21.62
N ALA A 152 -0.92 20.91 22.15
CA ALA A 152 -0.68 20.84 23.60
C ALA A 152 0.58 21.60 24.05
N GLY A 153 1.41 22.06 23.10
CA GLY A 153 2.58 22.92 23.36
C GLY A 153 2.23 24.39 23.58
N GLU A 154 3.27 25.19 23.73
CA GLU A 154 3.12 26.62 23.93
C GLU A 154 2.55 27.34 22.69
N PRO A 155 1.77 28.41 22.87
CA PRO A 155 1.29 29.20 21.76
C PRO A 155 2.44 29.94 21.03
N ASP A 156 2.32 30.07 19.71
CA ASP A 156 3.25 30.83 18.86
C ASP A 156 2.46 31.86 18.05
N GLU A 157 3.06 33.03 17.77
CA GLU A 157 2.41 34.12 17.04
C GLU A 157 2.06 33.74 15.59
N ARG A 158 2.69 32.71 15.02
CA ARG A 158 2.40 32.17 13.69
C ARG A 158 1.12 31.33 13.65
N PHE A 159 0.60 30.90 14.81
CA PHE A 159 -0.55 30.01 14.85
C PHE A 159 -1.86 30.78 14.69
N VAL A 160 -2.68 30.31 13.76
CA VAL A 160 -4.03 30.80 13.59
C VAL A 160 -5.00 30.13 14.57
N GLU A 161 -6.24 30.63 14.60
CA GLU A 161 -7.31 30.09 15.44
C GLU A 161 -7.60 28.62 15.06
N TRP A 162 -7.54 27.71 16.05
CA TRP A 162 -7.76 26.28 15.84
C TRP A 162 -9.13 26.00 15.23
N GLY A 163 -9.13 25.22 14.13
CA GLY A 163 -10.35 24.81 13.43
C GLY A 163 -10.99 25.86 12.55
N LYS A 164 -10.48 27.10 12.51
CA LYS A 164 -10.94 28.12 11.59
C LYS A 164 -10.36 27.88 10.21
N PHE A 165 -11.20 27.49 9.26
CA PHE A 165 -10.76 27.34 7.88
C PHE A 165 -10.34 28.70 7.28
N ILE A 166 -9.11 28.77 6.80
CA ILE A 166 -8.55 29.92 6.08
C ILE A 166 -8.08 29.43 4.72
N LEU A 167 -8.65 29.99 3.65
CA LEU A 167 -8.21 29.66 2.30
C LEU A 167 -6.81 30.26 2.09
N PRO A 168 -5.79 29.44 1.76
CA PRO A 168 -4.45 29.97 1.52
C PRO A 168 -4.44 30.93 0.34
N GLU A 169 -3.69 32.02 0.47
CA GLU A 169 -3.42 32.89 -0.68
C GLU A 169 -2.47 32.19 -1.66
N PRO A 170 -2.62 32.38 -2.99
CA PRO A 170 -1.72 31.80 -3.97
C PRO A 170 -0.25 32.17 -3.68
N GLY A 171 0.60 31.17 -3.55
CA GLY A 171 2.03 31.37 -3.27
C GLY A 171 2.42 31.45 -1.79
N ILE A 172 1.47 31.33 -0.87
CA ILE A 172 1.73 31.21 0.57
C ILE A 172 1.70 29.74 0.96
N HIS A 173 2.60 29.35 1.87
CA HIS A 173 2.76 27.94 2.34
C HIS A 173 1.62 27.45 3.24
N GLY A 174 0.52 28.20 3.34
CA GLY A 174 -0.63 27.91 4.18
C GLY A 174 -0.41 28.30 5.65
N GLU A 175 -1.47 28.14 6.43
CA GLU A 175 -1.50 28.56 7.82
C GLU A 175 -1.08 27.44 8.77
N PHE A 176 -0.32 27.78 9.82
CA PHE A 176 0.02 26.87 10.90
C PHE A 176 -1.08 26.92 11.97
N TYR A 177 -1.62 25.77 12.34
CA TYR A 177 -2.57 25.64 13.46
C TYR A 177 -1.90 25.23 14.76
N GLY A 178 -0.65 24.80 14.70
CA GLY A 178 0.18 24.53 15.86
C GLY A 178 -0.15 23.22 16.58
N GLY A 179 -0.72 22.24 15.90
CA GLY A 179 -0.71 20.88 16.40
C GLY A 179 0.73 20.37 16.50
N ASP A 180 1.02 19.53 17.51
CA ASP A 180 2.38 19.18 17.92
C ASP A 180 2.51 17.75 18.44
N LEU A 181 3.76 17.29 18.65
CA LEU A 181 4.06 15.94 19.12
C LEU A 181 3.49 15.68 20.54
N LYS A 182 3.47 16.69 21.41
CA LYS A 182 2.85 16.58 22.74
C LYS A 182 1.34 16.39 22.64
N GLY A 183 0.70 17.08 21.69
CA GLY A 183 -0.72 16.90 21.40
C GLY A 183 -1.04 15.50 20.89
N VAL A 184 -0.20 14.95 20.00
CA VAL A 184 -0.33 13.55 19.59
C VAL A 184 -0.15 12.62 20.78
N THR A 185 0.89 12.82 21.59
CA THR A 185 1.15 12.01 22.81
C THR A 185 -0.06 12.03 23.75
N LYS A 186 -0.66 13.19 23.95
CA LYS A 186 -1.87 13.35 24.78
C LYS A 186 -3.06 12.53 24.24
N ARG A 187 -3.14 12.33 22.92
CA ARG A 187 -4.25 11.64 22.24
C ARG A 187 -3.97 10.17 21.92
N LEU A 188 -2.83 9.61 22.33
CA LEU A 188 -2.54 8.17 22.17
C LEU A 188 -3.61 7.26 22.81
N PRO A 189 -4.17 7.56 24.01
CA PRO A 189 -5.26 6.77 24.56
C PRO A 189 -6.50 6.73 23.65
N TYR A 190 -6.88 7.85 23.02
CA TYR A 190 -7.99 7.89 22.04
C TYR A 190 -7.75 6.96 20.87
N LEU A 191 -6.52 6.96 20.32
CA LEU A 191 -6.16 6.07 19.20
C LEU A 191 -6.12 4.60 19.62
N HIS A 192 -5.63 4.32 20.80
CA HIS A 192 -5.65 2.96 21.38
C HIS A 192 -7.09 2.46 21.59
N ASP A 193 -7.99 3.30 22.12
CA ASP A 193 -9.41 2.96 22.34
C ASP A 193 -10.15 2.76 21.00
N LEU A 194 -9.74 3.46 19.95
CA LEU A 194 -10.21 3.23 18.58
C LEU A 194 -9.76 1.86 18.04
N GLY A 195 -8.65 1.31 18.56
CA GLY A 195 -8.04 0.06 18.10
C GLY A 195 -6.85 0.27 17.14
N ILE A 196 -6.34 1.48 17.03
CA ILE A 196 -5.16 1.79 16.20
C ILE A 196 -3.91 1.21 16.85
N ASN A 197 -3.08 0.53 16.06
CA ASN A 197 -1.79 -0.01 16.49
C ASN A 197 -0.62 0.36 15.57
N GLY A 198 -0.82 1.31 14.65
CA GLY A 198 0.23 1.95 13.86
C GLY A 198 -0.13 3.40 13.53
N ILE A 199 0.81 4.34 13.71
CA ILE A 199 0.67 5.74 13.32
C ILE A 199 1.66 6.03 12.20
N TYR A 200 1.16 6.64 11.13
CA TYR A 200 1.95 7.22 10.05
C TYR A 200 1.85 8.74 10.11
N PHE A 201 2.98 9.41 10.28
CA PHE A 201 3.08 10.86 10.26
C PHE A 201 3.39 11.38 8.86
N THR A 202 2.70 12.44 8.41
CA THR A 202 3.24 13.32 7.37
C THR A 202 4.51 14.00 7.87
N PRO A 203 5.34 14.66 7.02
CA PRO A 203 6.67 15.11 7.43
C PRO A 203 6.68 15.96 8.70
N ILE A 204 7.69 15.72 9.55
CA ILE A 204 7.86 16.39 10.85
C ILE A 204 9.11 17.28 10.93
N PHE A 205 9.91 17.33 9.87
CA PHE A 205 11.22 17.98 9.85
C PHE A 205 11.11 19.48 9.52
N LEU A 206 12.17 20.20 9.86
CA LEU A 206 12.23 21.67 9.68
C LEU A 206 11.85 22.08 8.26
N SER A 207 10.89 23.00 8.17
CA SER A 207 10.37 23.58 6.92
C SER A 207 9.67 24.91 7.20
N ASP A 208 9.39 25.68 6.16
CA ASP A 208 8.58 26.92 6.25
C ASP A 208 7.10 26.69 5.85
N SER A 209 6.72 25.47 5.49
CA SER A 209 5.33 25.10 5.21
C SER A 209 4.74 24.21 6.31
N TYR A 210 3.43 24.31 6.55
CA TYR A 210 2.74 23.47 7.53
C TYR A 210 2.75 21.98 7.16
N HIS A 211 2.85 21.65 5.86
CA HIS A 211 2.89 20.28 5.36
C HIS A 211 4.31 19.67 5.39
N ARG A 212 5.36 20.48 5.41
CA ARG A 212 6.77 20.15 5.55
C ARG A 212 7.37 19.24 4.46
N TYR A 213 6.69 19.10 3.31
CA TYR A 213 7.25 18.37 2.16
C TYR A 213 8.43 19.12 1.50
N ASN A 214 8.62 20.41 1.73
CA ASN A 214 9.82 21.15 1.36
C ASN A 214 10.82 21.19 2.54
N THR A 215 11.36 20.04 2.90
CA THR A 215 12.24 19.87 4.07
C THR A 215 13.56 20.64 3.93
N PHE A 216 13.93 21.38 4.98
CA PHE A 216 15.19 22.14 5.07
C PHE A 216 16.30 21.40 5.83
N ASP A 217 15.93 20.63 6.84
CA ASP A 217 16.87 19.83 7.64
C ASP A 217 16.19 18.54 8.08
N TYR A 218 16.73 17.42 7.67
CA TYR A 218 16.19 16.08 7.95
C TYR A 218 16.62 15.53 9.31
N GLY A 219 17.59 16.17 9.97
CA GLY A 219 18.04 15.83 11.32
C GLY A 219 17.35 16.64 12.42
N LEU A 220 16.60 17.69 12.05
CA LEU A 220 15.96 18.61 12.99
C LEU A 220 14.43 18.51 12.87
N ILE A 221 13.78 18.12 13.96
CA ILE A 221 12.33 18.24 14.08
C ILE A 221 11.94 19.71 14.02
N ASP A 222 10.88 20.04 13.27
CA ASP A 222 10.38 21.42 13.19
C ASP A 222 10.04 21.93 14.62
N PRO A 223 10.64 23.06 15.05
CA PRO A 223 10.39 23.59 16.38
C PRO A 223 8.93 23.88 16.72
N THR A 224 8.07 24.06 15.68
CA THR A 224 6.62 24.22 15.91
C THR A 224 5.94 22.91 16.28
N LEU A 225 6.56 21.75 16.00
CA LEU A 225 6.04 20.43 16.37
C LEU A 225 6.61 19.94 17.69
N GLY A 226 7.77 20.42 18.11
CA GLY A 226 8.42 19.98 19.35
C GLY A 226 9.91 19.72 19.21
N THR A 227 10.42 18.92 20.11
CA THR A 227 11.83 18.58 20.22
C THR A 227 12.08 17.09 19.97
N GLU A 228 13.35 16.71 19.91
CA GLU A 228 13.75 15.31 19.83
C GLU A 228 13.31 14.52 21.09
N GLU A 229 13.33 15.14 22.25
CA GLU A 229 12.84 14.55 23.49
C GLU A 229 11.33 14.29 23.45
N ASP A 230 10.55 15.20 22.83
CA ASP A 230 9.12 15.02 22.64
C ASP A 230 8.84 13.84 21.70
N MET A 231 9.67 13.65 20.65
CA MET A 231 9.57 12.50 19.75
C MET A 231 9.91 11.18 20.46
N LYS A 232 11.00 11.14 21.22
CA LYS A 232 11.37 9.95 22.01
C LYS A 232 10.28 9.58 23.02
N GLU A 233 9.68 10.57 23.67
CA GLU A 233 8.57 10.35 24.61
C GLU A 233 7.31 9.86 23.91
N LEU A 234 6.98 10.42 22.74
CA LEU A 234 5.87 9.96 21.92
C LEU A 234 6.04 8.48 21.54
N VAL A 235 7.21 8.11 20.98
CA VAL A 235 7.48 6.72 20.58
C VAL A 235 7.44 5.78 21.77
N ARG A 236 8.05 6.17 22.91
CA ARG A 236 8.03 5.38 24.13
C ARG A 236 6.61 5.10 24.63
N GLN A 237 5.74 6.14 24.64
CA GLN A 237 4.35 5.98 25.07
C GLN A 237 3.54 5.17 24.06
N ALA A 238 3.71 5.42 22.74
CA ALA A 238 3.06 4.66 21.69
C ALA A 238 3.40 3.17 21.80
N HIS A 239 4.69 2.82 21.93
CA HIS A 239 5.13 1.43 22.11
C HIS A 239 4.54 0.79 23.38
N SER A 240 4.39 1.55 24.49
CA SER A 240 3.76 1.02 25.72
C SER A 240 2.29 0.65 25.53
N LEU A 241 1.63 1.23 24.52
CA LEU A 241 0.26 0.93 24.10
C LEU A 241 0.19 -0.05 22.91
N GLY A 242 1.33 -0.58 22.46
CA GLY A 242 1.40 -1.46 21.30
C GLY A 242 1.24 -0.75 19.95
N ILE A 243 1.41 0.57 19.93
CA ILE A 243 1.27 1.40 18.73
C ILE A 243 2.66 1.64 18.12
N ARG A 244 2.82 1.32 16.82
CA ARG A 244 4.04 1.52 16.04
C ARG A 244 4.06 2.88 15.39
N ILE A 245 5.27 3.40 15.11
CA ILE A 245 5.47 4.74 14.54
C ILE A 245 6.19 4.66 13.20
N MET A 246 5.60 5.26 12.17
CA MET A 246 6.18 5.41 10.83
C MET A 246 6.30 6.90 10.48
N LEU A 247 7.49 7.29 10.00
CA LEU A 247 7.77 8.66 9.55
C LEU A 247 7.74 8.77 8.03
N ASP A 248 7.51 9.99 7.55
CA ASP A 248 7.60 10.33 6.13
C ASP A 248 9.03 10.78 5.77
N GLY A 249 9.62 10.14 4.78
CA GLY A 249 10.94 10.44 4.23
C GLY A 249 10.83 11.11 2.87
N VAL A 250 11.01 12.42 2.82
CA VAL A 250 10.97 13.22 1.59
C VAL A 250 12.36 13.25 0.96
N PHE A 251 12.73 12.20 0.21
CA PHE A 251 14.09 12.04 -0.33
C PHE A 251 14.20 12.33 -1.83
N ASN A 252 13.07 12.47 -2.52
CA ASN A 252 13.03 12.83 -3.93
C ASN A 252 13.50 14.27 -4.16
N HIS A 253 13.20 15.18 -3.25
CA HIS A 253 13.50 16.61 -3.32
C HIS A 253 13.74 17.17 -1.92
N CYS A 254 14.20 18.40 -1.84
CA CYS A 254 14.35 19.14 -0.59
C CYS A 254 13.74 20.54 -0.72
N GLY A 255 13.71 21.31 0.36
CA GLY A 255 13.36 22.73 0.33
C GLY A 255 14.55 23.62 -0.05
N THR A 256 14.29 24.89 -0.36
CA THR A 256 15.30 25.85 -0.83
C THR A 256 16.31 26.25 0.26
N GLU A 257 15.97 26.10 1.52
CA GLU A 257 16.86 26.39 2.65
C GLU A 257 17.72 25.20 3.07
N PHE A 258 17.60 24.06 2.37
CA PHE A 258 18.50 22.90 2.59
C PHE A 258 19.95 23.30 2.37
N PHE A 259 20.82 22.95 3.30
CA PHE A 259 22.20 23.44 3.35
C PHE A 259 22.97 23.23 2.03
N ALA A 260 22.82 22.08 1.39
CA ALA A 260 23.50 21.77 0.15
C ALA A 260 22.99 22.64 -1.02
N TRP A 261 21.67 22.88 -1.11
CA TRP A 261 21.08 23.76 -2.12
C TRP A 261 21.52 25.21 -1.95
N LYS A 262 21.54 25.72 -0.71
CA LYS A 262 22.04 27.07 -0.40
C LYS A 262 23.49 27.26 -0.82
N ASP A 263 24.34 26.29 -0.56
CA ASP A 263 25.75 26.35 -0.97
C ASP A 263 25.88 26.38 -2.49
N VAL A 264 25.08 25.57 -3.20
CA VAL A 264 25.01 25.56 -4.66
C VAL A 264 24.54 26.90 -5.22
N LEU A 265 23.52 27.52 -4.62
CA LEU A 265 23.05 28.85 -5.04
C LEU A 265 24.12 29.94 -4.87
N GLN A 266 25.02 29.79 -3.88
CA GLN A 266 26.08 30.77 -3.60
C GLN A 266 27.32 30.53 -4.45
N LYS A 267 27.76 29.27 -4.66
CA LYS A 267 29.04 28.90 -5.26
C LYS A 267 28.94 28.37 -6.70
N GLY A 268 27.70 28.06 -7.14
CA GLY A 268 27.51 27.46 -8.45
C GLY A 268 28.26 26.12 -8.57
N LYS A 269 28.96 25.93 -9.68
CA LYS A 269 29.75 24.71 -9.97
C LYS A 269 30.90 24.44 -9.01
N GLU A 270 31.34 25.44 -8.24
CA GLU A 270 32.41 25.28 -7.24
C GLU A 270 31.87 24.69 -5.91
N SER A 271 30.58 24.55 -5.76
CA SER A 271 29.99 23.90 -4.60
C SER A 271 30.33 22.40 -4.60
N PRO A 272 30.78 21.83 -3.48
CA PRO A 272 30.92 20.37 -3.35
C PRO A 272 29.60 19.62 -3.54
N TYR A 273 28.46 20.29 -3.32
CA TYR A 273 27.13 19.74 -3.44
C TYR A 273 26.49 19.94 -4.82
N TYR A 274 27.21 20.48 -5.81
CA TYR A 274 26.63 20.77 -7.13
C TYR A 274 26.00 19.53 -7.78
N HIS A 275 26.64 18.38 -7.65
CA HIS A 275 26.17 17.09 -8.20
C HIS A 275 25.15 16.36 -7.31
N TRP A 276 24.74 16.94 -6.19
CA TRP A 276 23.63 16.46 -5.39
C TRP A 276 22.28 16.78 -6.05
N PHE A 277 22.29 17.62 -7.07
CA PHE A 277 21.11 18.09 -7.80
C PHE A 277 21.29 17.90 -9.30
N PHE A 278 20.18 17.95 -10.04
CA PHE A 278 20.19 17.91 -11.50
C PHE A 278 20.07 19.33 -12.06
N ILE A 279 21.20 19.94 -12.39
CA ILE A 279 21.31 21.32 -12.86
C ILE A 279 21.76 21.32 -14.33
N ASN A 280 20.95 21.92 -15.21
CA ASN A 280 21.15 21.92 -16.66
C ASN A 280 21.63 23.24 -17.23
N SER A 281 21.67 24.31 -16.43
CA SER A 281 22.04 25.65 -16.88
C SER A 281 23.02 26.31 -15.92
N ASP A 282 23.98 27.06 -16.47
CA ASP A 282 24.88 27.88 -15.66
C ASP A 282 24.17 29.04 -14.95
N ASN A 283 23.04 29.47 -15.52
CA ASN A 283 22.19 30.51 -14.92
C ASN A 283 20.90 29.88 -14.37
N PHE A 284 21.02 29.08 -13.34
CA PHE A 284 19.89 28.41 -12.68
C PHE A 284 19.28 29.22 -11.52
N ASN A 285 19.93 30.34 -11.14
CA ASN A 285 19.40 31.23 -10.08
C ASN A 285 18.15 31.95 -10.60
N ILE A 286 16.99 31.45 -10.24
CA ILE A 286 15.68 32.00 -10.65
C ILE A 286 15.29 33.13 -9.70
N PRO A 287 14.83 34.29 -10.22
CA PRO A 287 14.24 35.34 -9.39
C PRO A 287 13.10 34.80 -8.49
N ILE A 288 12.91 35.40 -7.33
CA ILE A 288 11.92 34.96 -6.33
C ILE A 288 10.54 34.82 -6.93
N GLU A 289 10.13 35.74 -7.78
CA GLU A 289 8.83 35.78 -8.47
C GLU A 289 8.63 34.64 -9.49
N LYS A 290 9.70 33.92 -9.86
CA LYS A 290 9.67 32.79 -10.80
C LYS A 290 10.10 31.46 -10.18
N ARG A 291 10.24 31.39 -8.85
CA ARG A 291 10.66 30.16 -8.16
C ARG A 291 9.61 29.04 -8.20
N TRP A 292 8.39 29.35 -8.58
CA TRP A 292 7.28 28.40 -8.67
C TRP A 292 7.23 27.61 -9.97
N ASP A 293 8.03 28.02 -10.97
CA ASP A 293 8.01 27.37 -12.28
C ASP A 293 9.43 27.10 -12.77
N THR A 294 9.75 25.83 -12.95
CA THR A 294 11.01 25.33 -13.55
C THR A 294 10.80 24.67 -14.91
N ALA A 295 9.71 24.98 -15.61
CA ALA A 295 9.40 24.44 -16.93
C ALA A 295 10.46 24.79 -18.00
N ASP A 296 11.30 25.80 -17.76
CA ASP A 296 12.47 26.11 -18.61
C ASP A 296 13.63 25.11 -18.48
N GLY A 297 13.53 24.14 -17.55
CA GLY A 297 14.48 23.05 -17.40
C GLY A 297 15.86 23.44 -16.85
N ARG A 298 16.02 24.62 -16.23
CA ARG A 298 17.33 25.06 -15.67
C ARG A 298 17.86 24.11 -14.62
N TYR A 299 16.99 23.60 -13.77
CA TYR A 299 17.22 22.48 -12.86
C TYR A 299 15.92 21.68 -12.68
N PHE A 300 16.03 20.43 -12.33
CA PHE A 300 14.86 19.60 -12.06
C PHE A 300 14.31 19.82 -10.65
N THR A 301 13.00 19.66 -10.52
CA THR A 301 12.26 19.85 -9.29
C THR A 301 11.15 18.80 -9.19
N PHE A 302 10.55 18.66 -8.03
CA PHE A 302 9.26 17.97 -7.92
C PHE A 302 8.18 18.81 -8.64
N SER A 303 7.47 18.19 -9.59
CA SER A 303 6.30 18.74 -10.29
C SER A 303 6.45 20.19 -10.80
N PHE A 304 7.65 20.58 -11.26
CA PHE A 304 8.01 21.94 -11.70
C PHE A 304 7.96 23.00 -10.59
N VAL A 305 7.81 22.63 -9.33
CA VAL A 305 7.80 23.56 -8.19
C VAL A 305 9.23 24.00 -7.87
N GLY A 306 9.60 25.23 -8.20
CA GLY A 306 10.95 25.76 -8.02
C GLY A 306 11.45 25.79 -6.57
N LEU A 307 10.56 25.68 -5.60
CA LEU A 307 10.89 25.59 -4.17
C LEU A 307 11.27 24.16 -3.71
N MET A 308 11.16 23.16 -4.62
CA MET A 308 11.42 21.74 -4.31
C MET A 308 12.46 21.15 -5.25
N PRO A 309 13.76 21.59 -5.17
CA PRO A 309 14.83 21.08 -6.03
C PRO A 309 15.02 19.59 -5.86
N LYS A 310 15.07 18.87 -7.00
CA LYS A 310 15.20 17.41 -7.04
C LYS A 310 16.60 16.98 -6.63
N LEU A 311 16.67 16.05 -5.70
CA LEU A 311 17.90 15.41 -5.25
C LEU A 311 18.36 14.32 -6.23
N ASN A 312 19.66 14.26 -6.47
CA ASN A 312 20.30 13.19 -7.24
C ASN A 312 20.54 11.97 -6.35
N THR A 313 19.51 11.15 -6.20
CA THR A 313 19.56 9.94 -5.37
C THR A 313 20.46 8.82 -5.93
N ASN A 314 21.14 9.02 -7.09
CA ASN A 314 22.24 8.18 -7.55
C ASN A 314 23.62 8.65 -7.06
N ASN A 315 23.72 9.85 -6.50
CA ASN A 315 24.99 10.36 -5.98
C ASN A 315 25.36 9.62 -4.68
N PRO A 316 26.56 9.02 -4.58
CA PRO A 316 26.97 8.28 -3.39
C PRO A 316 26.98 9.10 -2.09
N GLU A 317 27.28 10.40 -2.18
CA GLU A 317 27.27 11.29 -1.00
C GLU A 317 25.84 11.58 -0.53
N VAL A 318 24.88 11.72 -1.45
CA VAL A 318 23.46 11.84 -1.14
C VAL A 318 22.94 10.56 -0.47
N ILE A 319 23.33 9.40 -1.03
CA ILE A 319 22.97 8.10 -0.45
C ILE A 319 23.50 7.99 0.98
N GLN A 320 24.81 8.30 1.19
CA GLN A 320 25.43 8.22 2.50
C GLN A 320 24.76 9.18 3.50
N TYR A 321 24.50 10.42 3.09
CA TYR A 321 23.83 11.42 3.93
C TYR A 321 22.48 10.89 4.45
N PHE A 322 21.64 10.36 3.57
CA PHE A 322 20.33 9.85 4.00
C PHE A 322 20.40 8.51 4.74
N CYS A 323 21.41 7.67 4.45
CA CYS A 323 21.68 6.50 5.28
C CYS A 323 22.03 6.89 6.72
N ASP A 324 22.81 7.95 6.92
CA ASP A 324 23.17 8.44 8.25
C ASP A 324 21.96 9.06 8.96
N VAL A 325 21.18 9.89 8.26
CA VAL A 325 19.95 10.50 8.77
C VAL A 325 18.94 9.43 9.21
N CYS A 326 18.60 8.48 8.34
CA CYS A 326 17.63 7.44 8.67
C CYS A 326 18.14 6.48 9.75
N SER A 327 19.47 6.23 9.78
CA SER A 327 20.07 5.45 10.88
C SER A 327 19.94 6.14 12.22
N HIS A 328 20.01 7.48 12.26
CA HIS A 328 19.74 8.27 13.47
C HIS A 328 18.28 8.11 13.89
N TRP A 329 17.31 8.28 12.99
CA TRP A 329 15.89 8.10 13.33
C TRP A 329 15.59 6.72 13.92
N VAL A 330 16.16 5.67 13.32
CA VAL A 330 15.92 4.30 13.78
C VAL A 330 16.59 4.03 15.13
N LYS A 331 17.84 4.51 15.35
CA LYS A 331 18.60 4.23 16.57
C LYS A 331 18.16 5.08 17.76
N GLU A 332 17.92 6.38 17.52
CA GLU A 332 17.69 7.33 18.59
C GLU A 332 16.21 7.48 18.92
N TRP A 333 15.32 7.34 17.93
CA TRP A 333 13.88 7.50 18.14
C TRP A 333 13.13 6.17 18.12
N ASP A 334 13.78 5.07 17.75
CA ASP A 334 13.22 3.72 17.70
C ASP A 334 11.94 3.61 16.83
N ILE A 335 11.88 4.35 15.70
CA ILE A 335 10.76 4.29 14.77
C ILE A 335 10.62 2.90 14.14
N ASP A 336 9.40 2.54 13.72
CA ASP A 336 9.06 1.21 13.20
C ASP A 336 8.92 1.16 11.68
N GLY A 337 8.86 2.33 11.02
CA GLY A 337 8.76 2.39 9.57
C GLY A 337 9.14 3.72 8.97
N ILE A 338 9.37 3.72 7.67
CA ILE A 338 9.60 4.91 6.85
C ILE A 338 8.71 4.78 5.60
N ARG A 339 7.88 5.78 5.35
CA ARG A 339 7.18 5.97 4.08
C ARG A 339 8.04 6.90 3.21
N PHE A 340 8.21 6.55 1.96
CA PHE A 340 9.02 7.31 0.99
C PHE A 340 8.10 8.11 0.08
N ASP A 341 8.13 9.43 0.24
CA ASP A 341 7.42 10.39 -0.59
C ASP A 341 7.93 10.34 -2.04
N VAL A 342 7.03 10.36 -3.02
CA VAL A 342 7.37 10.25 -4.45
C VAL A 342 8.33 9.06 -4.69
N GLY A 343 7.97 7.90 -4.16
CA GLY A 343 8.85 6.73 -4.08
C GLY A 343 9.31 6.16 -5.41
N ASP A 344 8.56 6.40 -6.48
CA ASP A 344 8.86 5.96 -7.85
C ASP A 344 9.95 6.80 -8.54
N GLU A 345 10.21 8.02 -8.07
CA GLU A 345 11.27 8.89 -8.60
C GLU A 345 12.60 8.78 -7.83
N ILE A 346 12.68 7.97 -6.78
CA ILE A 346 13.90 7.68 -6.03
C ILE A 346 14.66 6.55 -6.73
N SER A 347 15.99 6.65 -6.83
CA SER A 347 16.77 5.63 -7.53
C SER A 347 16.75 4.28 -6.82
N HIS A 348 16.67 3.20 -7.57
CA HIS A 348 16.78 1.83 -7.05
C HIS A 348 18.07 1.60 -6.24
N THR A 349 19.19 2.22 -6.65
CA THR A 349 20.45 2.14 -5.91
C THR A 349 20.32 2.73 -4.51
N PHE A 350 19.71 3.91 -4.39
CA PHE A 350 19.44 4.54 -3.09
C PHE A 350 18.61 3.63 -2.18
N LEU A 351 17.51 3.10 -2.70
CA LEU A 351 16.60 2.25 -1.93
C LEU A 351 17.30 0.99 -1.42
N ARG A 352 18.08 0.33 -2.28
CA ARG A 352 18.85 -0.87 -1.90
C ARG A 352 19.92 -0.57 -0.84
N GLU A 353 20.66 0.51 -0.99
CA GLU A 353 21.69 0.89 0.00
C GLU A 353 21.05 1.30 1.33
N LEU A 354 19.94 2.03 1.29
CA LEU A 354 19.21 2.40 2.50
C LEU A 354 18.67 1.15 3.23
N ARG A 355 18.03 0.22 2.51
CA ARG A 355 17.57 -1.05 3.08
C ARG A 355 18.72 -1.84 3.70
N ARG A 356 19.87 -1.97 2.98
CA ARG A 356 21.06 -2.65 3.47
C ARG A 356 21.65 -2.02 4.74
N THR A 357 21.50 -0.71 4.88
CA THR A 357 21.95 0.04 6.05
C THR A 357 21.01 -0.12 7.22
N LEU A 358 19.69 -0.05 7.00
CA LEU A 358 18.70 0.04 8.07
C LEU A 358 18.26 -1.32 8.62
N LYS A 359 18.07 -2.34 7.75
CA LYS A 359 17.62 -3.66 8.20
C LYS A 359 18.55 -4.35 9.19
N PRO A 360 19.89 -4.21 9.14
CA PRO A 360 20.76 -4.70 10.22
C PRO A 360 20.59 -3.98 11.55
N ILE A 361 20.15 -2.71 11.56
CA ILE A 361 19.89 -1.94 12.77
C ILE A 361 18.55 -2.40 13.41
N LYS A 362 17.49 -2.46 12.59
CA LYS A 362 16.14 -2.89 13.00
C LYS A 362 15.57 -3.82 11.91
N PRO A 363 15.74 -5.15 12.01
CA PRO A 363 15.29 -6.10 10.98
C PRO A 363 13.79 -5.98 10.66
N GLU A 364 12.98 -5.64 11.65
CA GLU A 364 11.53 -5.46 11.54
C GLU A 364 11.10 -4.04 11.12
N LEU A 365 12.04 -3.18 10.66
CA LEU A 365 11.69 -1.85 10.14
C LEU A 365 10.87 -1.99 8.85
N PHE A 366 9.73 -1.32 8.76
CA PHE A 366 8.85 -1.33 7.59
C PHE A 366 9.23 -0.22 6.60
N LEU A 367 9.43 -0.56 5.33
CA LEU A 367 9.76 0.38 4.25
C LEU A 367 8.60 0.44 3.26
N LEU A 368 7.90 1.57 3.22
CA LEU A 368 6.69 1.78 2.43
C LEU A 368 6.96 2.82 1.33
N GLY A 369 6.77 2.46 0.05
CA GLY A 369 6.87 3.40 -1.06
C GLY A 369 5.53 4.07 -1.37
N GLU A 370 5.53 5.37 -1.70
CA GLU A 370 4.40 5.98 -2.39
C GLU A 370 4.59 5.81 -3.88
N ILE A 371 3.77 4.95 -4.48
CA ILE A 371 3.74 4.68 -5.93
C ILE A 371 2.29 4.51 -6.35
N TRP A 372 1.88 5.19 -7.42
CA TRP A 372 0.48 5.30 -7.83
C TRP A 372 0.04 4.27 -8.87
N PHE A 373 0.94 3.40 -9.33
CA PHE A 373 0.73 2.43 -10.42
C PHE A 373 1.35 1.08 -10.08
N ASP A 374 1.50 0.17 -11.06
CA ASP A 374 2.15 -1.13 -10.87
C ASP A 374 3.57 -0.97 -10.32
N SER A 375 3.75 -1.41 -9.09
CA SER A 375 4.96 -1.19 -8.29
C SER A 375 5.87 -2.42 -8.21
N LEU A 376 5.62 -3.45 -9.03
CA LEU A 376 6.39 -4.70 -9.00
C LEU A 376 7.93 -4.47 -9.04
N PRO A 377 8.48 -3.52 -9.86
CA PRO A 377 9.93 -3.31 -9.90
C PRO A 377 10.60 -2.89 -8.57
N TRP A 378 9.83 -2.39 -7.62
CA TRP A 378 10.32 -1.98 -6.29
C TRP A 378 10.02 -3.01 -5.19
N LEU A 379 9.31 -4.11 -5.52
CA LEU A 379 8.80 -5.10 -4.58
C LEU A 379 9.42 -6.49 -4.78
N GLU A 380 10.64 -6.52 -5.31
CA GLU A 380 11.40 -7.76 -5.53
C GLU A 380 12.16 -8.26 -4.28
N GLY A 381 11.99 -7.58 -3.12
CA GLY A 381 12.51 -8.00 -1.81
C GLY A 381 13.76 -7.25 -1.33
N ASP A 382 14.37 -6.41 -2.17
CA ASP A 382 15.61 -5.68 -1.87
C ASP A 382 15.44 -4.15 -1.76
N GLU A 383 14.21 -3.63 -1.94
CA GLU A 383 13.87 -2.21 -1.85
C GLU A 383 12.73 -1.99 -0.85
N TYR A 384 11.48 -1.72 -1.29
CA TYR A 384 10.35 -1.58 -0.38
C TYR A 384 9.84 -2.93 0.12
N ASP A 385 9.21 -2.92 1.30
CA ASP A 385 8.44 -4.06 1.81
C ASP A 385 7.00 -4.02 1.26
N SER A 386 6.48 -2.82 0.99
CA SER A 386 5.13 -2.56 0.48
C SER A 386 5.03 -1.20 -0.18
N VAL A 387 3.87 -0.93 -0.78
CA VAL A 387 3.52 0.37 -1.36
C VAL A 387 2.13 0.82 -0.95
N MET A 388 1.87 2.13 -1.03
CA MET A 388 0.53 2.70 -0.93
C MET A 388 -0.31 2.19 -2.11
N ASN A 389 -1.43 1.52 -1.80
CA ASN A 389 -2.21 0.76 -2.79
C ASN A 389 -3.25 1.64 -3.50
N TYR A 390 -2.79 2.61 -4.28
CA TYR A 390 -3.65 3.47 -5.09
C TYR A 390 -4.56 2.69 -6.06
N PRO A 391 -4.13 1.60 -6.71
CA PRO A 391 -5.03 0.80 -7.54
C PRO A 391 -6.25 0.25 -6.77
N ALA A 392 -6.08 -0.17 -5.52
CA ALA A 392 -7.22 -0.62 -4.70
C ALA A 392 -8.06 0.55 -4.19
N TYR A 393 -7.45 1.71 -3.89
CA TYR A 393 -8.16 2.95 -3.60
C TYR A 393 -9.12 3.31 -4.75
N ASP A 394 -8.64 3.30 -5.99
CA ASP A 394 -9.47 3.56 -7.18
C ASP A 394 -10.59 2.53 -7.29
N CYS A 395 -10.27 1.23 -7.16
CA CYS A 395 -11.25 0.14 -7.24
C CYS A 395 -12.44 0.34 -6.25
N VAL A 396 -12.15 0.66 -4.98
CA VAL A 396 -13.18 0.87 -3.94
C VAL A 396 -14.00 2.13 -4.21
N ASN A 397 -13.35 3.22 -4.62
CA ASN A 397 -14.03 4.50 -4.81
C ASN A 397 -14.80 4.54 -6.13
N ASP A 398 -14.27 4.00 -7.21
CA ASP A 398 -14.94 3.95 -8.51
C ASP A 398 -16.17 3.04 -8.49
N PHE A 399 -16.12 1.93 -7.75
CA PHE A 399 -17.29 1.08 -7.58
C PHE A 399 -18.50 1.82 -7.01
N ASP A 400 -18.27 2.80 -6.13
CA ASP A 400 -19.33 3.65 -5.61
C ASP A 400 -19.69 4.82 -6.54
N ARG A 401 -18.70 5.47 -7.15
CA ARG A 401 -18.90 6.58 -8.10
C ARG A 401 -19.65 6.11 -9.36
N GLU A 402 -19.21 5.00 -9.95
CA GLU A 402 -19.75 4.41 -11.17
C GLU A 402 -20.87 3.40 -10.86
N LYS A 403 -22.10 3.89 -10.68
CA LYS A 403 -23.26 3.04 -10.31
C LYS A 403 -23.62 1.96 -11.34
N SER A 404 -23.04 2.00 -12.54
CA SER A 404 -23.16 0.97 -13.59
C SER A 404 -22.30 -0.27 -13.32
N LEU A 405 -21.23 -0.15 -12.52
CA LEU A 405 -20.35 -1.28 -12.21
C LEU A 405 -21.08 -2.33 -11.36
N SER A 406 -20.85 -3.59 -11.68
CA SER A 406 -21.35 -4.74 -10.92
C SER A 406 -20.32 -5.26 -9.91
N SER A 407 -20.74 -6.15 -9.01
CA SER A 407 -19.83 -6.86 -8.11
C SER A 407 -18.83 -7.74 -8.85
N VAL A 408 -19.13 -8.15 -10.09
CA VAL A 408 -18.20 -8.86 -10.97
C VAL A 408 -17.11 -7.91 -11.48
N ASP A 409 -17.48 -6.68 -11.87
CA ASP A 409 -16.51 -5.65 -12.29
C ASP A 409 -15.59 -5.26 -11.13
N PHE A 410 -16.13 -5.12 -9.93
CA PHE A 410 -15.34 -4.92 -8.71
C PHE A 410 -14.35 -6.06 -8.47
N MET A 411 -14.83 -7.32 -8.56
CA MET A 411 -13.97 -8.50 -8.43
C MET A 411 -12.84 -8.49 -9.46
N HIS A 412 -13.13 -8.20 -10.73
CA HIS A 412 -12.13 -8.13 -11.78
C HIS A 412 -11.07 -7.08 -11.48
N SER A 413 -11.49 -5.88 -11.08
CA SER A 413 -10.57 -4.78 -10.73
C SER A 413 -9.70 -5.11 -9.51
N LEU A 414 -10.29 -5.64 -8.44
CA LEU A 414 -9.53 -6.05 -7.25
C LEU A 414 -8.58 -7.21 -7.55
N ASN A 415 -9.01 -8.20 -8.34
CA ASN A 415 -8.13 -9.29 -8.76
C ASN A 415 -7.00 -8.80 -9.65
N ALA A 416 -7.22 -7.77 -10.48
CA ALA A 416 -6.15 -7.14 -11.26
C ALA A 416 -5.07 -6.55 -10.33
N CYS A 417 -5.46 -5.81 -9.28
CA CYS A 417 -4.53 -5.29 -8.28
C CYS A 417 -3.74 -6.41 -7.57
N ARG A 418 -4.42 -7.50 -7.19
CA ARG A 418 -3.80 -8.64 -6.49
C ARG A 418 -2.88 -9.48 -7.38
N ALA A 419 -3.19 -9.56 -8.68
CA ALA A 419 -2.40 -10.33 -9.64
C ALA A 419 -1.04 -9.68 -9.95
N MET A 420 -0.85 -8.40 -9.63
CA MET A 420 0.41 -7.68 -9.85
C MET A 420 1.54 -8.21 -8.95
N TYR A 421 1.22 -8.77 -7.78
CA TYR A 421 2.20 -9.02 -6.71
C TYR A 421 2.18 -10.45 -6.19
N PRO A 422 3.28 -10.93 -5.57
CA PRO A 422 3.28 -12.12 -4.72
C PRO A 422 2.33 -11.97 -3.53
N GLU A 423 1.89 -13.09 -2.98
CA GLU A 423 0.93 -13.09 -1.87
C GLU A 423 1.46 -12.39 -0.62
N GLN A 424 2.76 -12.53 -0.30
CA GLN A 424 3.39 -11.89 0.86
C GLN A 424 3.31 -10.35 0.78
N VAL A 425 3.44 -9.79 -0.42
CA VAL A 425 3.27 -8.36 -0.68
C VAL A 425 1.80 -7.98 -0.58
N THR A 426 0.89 -8.81 -1.17
CA THR A 426 -0.56 -8.55 -1.12
C THR A 426 -1.09 -8.47 0.32
N GLU A 427 -0.54 -9.24 1.26
CA GLU A 427 -0.92 -9.22 2.68
C GLU A 427 -0.57 -7.90 3.39
N VAL A 428 0.42 -7.19 2.90
CA VAL A 428 0.92 -5.94 3.51
C VAL A 428 0.74 -4.70 2.64
N LEU A 429 0.03 -4.80 1.50
CA LEU A 429 -0.31 -3.62 0.70
C LEU A 429 -1.04 -2.59 1.56
N PHE A 430 -0.55 -1.35 1.54
CA PHE A 430 -1.04 -0.29 2.40
C PHE A 430 -2.32 0.31 1.81
N ASN A 431 -3.46 -0.20 2.25
CA ASN A 431 -4.78 0.19 1.76
C ASN A 431 -5.32 1.42 2.49
N PHE A 432 -5.98 2.29 1.76
CA PHE A 432 -6.67 3.46 2.29
C PHE A 432 -7.87 3.82 1.40
N ILE A 433 -8.75 4.67 1.87
CA ILE A 433 -9.91 5.20 1.12
C ILE A 433 -9.90 6.72 1.04
N ASP A 434 -9.06 7.37 1.82
CA ASP A 434 -8.70 8.78 1.75
C ASP A 434 -7.30 9.02 2.35
N THR A 435 -6.68 10.16 1.99
CA THR A 435 -5.39 10.62 2.51
C THR A 435 -5.37 12.14 2.55
N HIS A 436 -4.23 12.70 2.96
CA HIS A 436 -3.99 14.15 2.90
C HIS A 436 -3.89 14.72 1.46
N ASP A 437 -3.76 13.87 0.43
CA ASP A 437 -3.66 14.23 -1.00
C ASP A 437 -4.95 13.97 -1.77
N THR A 438 -5.97 13.40 -1.11
CA THR A 438 -7.25 13.09 -1.73
C THR A 438 -8.40 13.83 -1.03
N LYS A 439 -9.58 13.84 -1.62
CA LYS A 439 -10.79 14.27 -0.91
C LYS A 439 -11.06 13.32 0.26
N ARG A 440 -11.63 13.86 1.34
CA ARG A 440 -12.10 13.01 2.42
C ARG A 440 -13.21 12.09 1.96
N ILE A 441 -13.15 10.82 2.38
CA ILE A 441 -14.15 9.84 2.00
C ILE A 441 -15.56 10.20 2.49
N SER A 442 -15.70 10.85 3.64
CA SER A 442 -16.97 11.35 4.15
C SER A 442 -17.60 12.42 3.25
N GLU A 443 -16.78 13.22 2.54
CA GLU A 443 -17.26 14.17 1.54
C GLU A 443 -17.70 13.43 0.25
N GLU A 444 -16.95 12.45 -0.20
CA GLU A 444 -17.30 11.58 -1.34
C GLU A 444 -18.63 10.83 -1.07
N CYS A 445 -18.87 10.43 0.16
CA CYS A 445 -20.13 9.83 0.60
C CYS A 445 -21.29 10.85 0.72
N GLY A 446 -21.06 12.14 0.42
CA GLY A 446 -22.07 13.19 0.57
C GLY A 446 -22.55 13.40 2.01
N GLY A 447 -21.76 13.01 3.01
CA GLY A 447 -22.12 13.03 4.43
C GLY A 447 -23.04 11.87 4.87
N ASN A 448 -23.22 10.85 4.02
CA ASN A 448 -23.96 9.65 4.38
C ASN A 448 -23.10 8.72 5.24
N THR A 449 -23.37 8.67 6.54
CA THR A 449 -22.63 7.87 7.52
C THR A 449 -22.74 6.36 7.27
N ASP A 450 -23.88 5.87 6.80
CA ASP A 450 -24.06 4.43 6.52
C ASP A 450 -23.18 3.99 5.33
N LEU A 451 -23.08 4.84 4.29
CA LEU A 451 -22.18 4.59 3.15
C LEU A 451 -20.71 4.68 3.57
N LEU A 452 -20.34 5.63 4.44
CA LEU A 452 -18.99 5.72 4.99
C LEU A 452 -18.63 4.45 5.77
N LEU A 453 -19.49 3.98 6.67
CA LEU A 453 -19.29 2.74 7.43
C LEU A 453 -19.19 1.50 6.52
N GLN A 454 -19.98 1.46 5.43
CA GLN A 454 -19.85 0.40 4.43
C GLN A 454 -18.47 0.41 3.75
N LYS A 455 -17.95 1.58 3.37
CA LYS A 455 -16.59 1.71 2.80
C LYS A 455 -15.49 1.37 3.80
N LEU A 456 -15.65 1.75 5.06
CA LEU A 456 -14.73 1.35 6.14
C LEU A 456 -14.76 -0.16 6.38
N ALA A 457 -15.93 -0.79 6.30
CA ALA A 457 -16.05 -2.25 6.35
C ALA A 457 -15.29 -2.90 5.17
N MET A 458 -15.37 -2.35 3.95
CA MET A 458 -14.55 -2.80 2.82
C MET A 458 -13.07 -2.65 3.11
N LEU A 459 -12.61 -1.46 3.51
CA LEU A 459 -11.21 -1.19 3.84
C LEU A 459 -10.64 -2.19 4.87
N LEU A 460 -11.40 -2.44 5.94
CA LEU A 460 -10.98 -3.27 7.07
C LEU A 460 -11.10 -4.77 6.82
N THR A 461 -11.80 -5.19 5.76
CA THR A 461 -12.01 -6.62 5.46
C THR A 461 -11.37 -7.09 4.15
N LEU A 462 -10.92 -6.20 3.27
CA LEU A 462 -10.17 -6.57 2.06
C LEU A 462 -8.74 -6.98 2.40
N PRO A 463 -8.05 -7.76 1.51
CA PRO A 463 -6.62 -8.09 1.66
C PRO A 463 -5.74 -6.84 1.71
N GLY A 464 -4.69 -6.87 2.53
CA GLY A 464 -3.75 -5.76 2.74
C GLY A 464 -3.83 -5.21 4.16
N THR A 465 -3.04 -4.19 4.49
CA THR A 465 -3.02 -3.51 5.78
C THR A 465 -3.75 -2.16 5.68
N PRO A 466 -4.83 -1.94 6.45
CA PRO A 466 -5.66 -0.73 6.30
C PRO A 466 -5.05 0.48 7.00
N CYS A 467 -5.25 1.66 6.41
CA CYS A 467 -4.95 2.96 6.99
C CYS A 467 -6.17 3.86 6.98
N LEU A 468 -6.48 4.46 8.12
CA LEU A 468 -7.45 5.53 8.25
C LEU A 468 -6.73 6.87 8.24
N TYR A 469 -7.25 7.84 7.51
CA TYR A 469 -6.79 9.22 7.61
C TYR A 469 -7.45 9.88 8.84
N TYR A 470 -6.70 10.71 9.60
CA TYR A 470 -7.22 11.30 10.84
C TYR A 470 -8.56 12.00 10.63
N GLY A 471 -9.51 11.77 11.52
CA GLY A 471 -10.86 12.32 11.46
C GLY A 471 -11.87 11.51 10.62
N THR A 472 -11.45 10.47 9.89
CA THR A 472 -12.35 9.60 9.13
C THR A 472 -13.27 8.82 10.08
N GLU A 473 -12.78 8.47 11.27
CA GLU A 473 -13.54 7.78 12.32
C GLU A 473 -14.68 8.60 12.94
N ILE A 474 -14.67 9.91 12.70
CA ILE A 474 -15.74 10.85 13.13
C ILE A 474 -16.48 11.47 11.94
N ALA A 475 -16.30 10.93 10.73
CA ALA A 475 -16.86 11.44 9.48
C ALA A 475 -16.48 12.91 9.20
N LEU A 476 -15.24 13.32 9.54
CA LEU A 476 -14.76 14.67 9.26
C LEU A 476 -14.80 14.92 7.74
N ARG A 477 -15.38 16.06 7.33
CA ARG A 477 -15.58 16.42 5.92
C ARG A 477 -14.48 17.36 5.41
N GLY A 478 -14.30 17.41 4.08
CA GLY A 478 -13.38 18.30 3.41
C GLY A 478 -13.34 18.02 1.91
N ARG A 479 -13.61 19.08 1.10
CA ARG A 479 -13.88 18.94 -0.35
C ARG A 479 -12.63 18.87 -1.21
N GLU A 480 -11.66 19.71 -0.91
CA GLU A 480 -10.48 19.90 -1.75
C GLU A 480 -9.21 19.91 -0.90
N GLU A 481 -8.06 19.97 -1.55
CA GLU A 481 -6.72 19.84 -0.96
C GLU A 481 -6.48 20.61 0.35
N TRP A 482 -7.12 21.74 0.55
CA TRP A 482 -6.96 22.53 1.77
C TRP A 482 -8.01 22.19 2.84
N GLU A 483 -9.25 21.91 2.43
CA GLU A 483 -10.34 21.52 3.35
C GLU A 483 -10.16 20.09 3.89
N ASN A 484 -9.57 19.20 3.10
CA ASN A 484 -9.31 17.81 3.54
C ASN A 484 -8.32 17.75 4.71
N ARG A 485 -7.55 18.83 4.93
CA ARG A 485 -6.55 18.99 6.01
C ARG A 485 -7.10 19.83 7.18
N SER A 486 -8.40 19.76 7.45
CA SER A 486 -9.04 20.46 8.58
C SER A 486 -8.54 19.93 9.93
N CYS A 487 -8.55 20.80 10.95
CA CYS A 487 -8.18 20.42 12.32
C CYS A 487 -9.18 19.45 12.94
N MET A 488 -8.68 18.56 13.82
CA MET A 488 -9.52 17.70 14.64
C MET A 488 -10.37 18.54 15.62
N PRO A 489 -11.70 18.32 15.68
CA PRO A 489 -12.61 19.06 16.56
C PRO A 489 -12.64 18.45 17.95
N TRP A 490 -11.53 18.54 18.71
CA TRP A 490 -11.38 17.84 19.99
C TRP A 490 -12.43 18.20 21.03
N ASP A 491 -12.88 19.46 21.08
CA ASP A 491 -13.91 19.87 22.03
C ASP A 491 -15.25 19.14 21.77
N GLU A 492 -15.58 18.92 20.50
CA GLU A 492 -16.77 18.18 20.12
C GLU A 492 -16.59 16.65 20.35
N ILE A 493 -15.39 16.12 20.11
CA ILE A 493 -15.06 14.72 20.38
C ILE A 493 -15.15 14.46 21.88
N ASP A 494 -14.52 15.29 22.70
CA ASP A 494 -14.49 15.18 24.16
C ASP A 494 -15.89 15.35 24.78
N SER A 495 -16.80 16.08 24.09
CA SER A 495 -18.20 16.20 24.48
C SER A 495 -19.06 14.97 24.16
N GLY A 496 -18.51 13.99 23.41
CA GLY A 496 -19.21 12.77 22.99
C GLY A 496 -20.08 12.94 21.75
N LYS A 497 -19.98 14.04 21.01
CA LYS A 497 -20.79 14.30 19.81
C LYS A 497 -20.69 13.19 18.74
N PHE A 498 -19.54 12.55 18.64
CA PHE A 498 -19.23 11.52 17.62
C PHE A 498 -19.18 10.11 18.17
N SER A 499 -19.66 9.86 19.41
CA SER A 499 -19.55 8.57 20.10
C SER A 499 -20.12 7.41 19.30
N ASP A 500 -21.25 7.62 18.62
CA ASP A 500 -21.94 6.55 17.88
C ASP A 500 -21.08 6.06 16.71
N ILE A 501 -20.62 6.96 15.83
CA ILE A 501 -19.80 6.57 14.70
C ILE A 501 -18.42 6.06 15.13
N PHE A 502 -17.81 6.69 16.14
CA PHE A 502 -16.54 6.24 16.71
C PHE A 502 -16.65 4.78 17.20
N SER A 503 -17.73 4.44 17.91
CA SER A 503 -17.95 3.09 18.42
C SER A 503 -18.12 2.06 17.30
N GLU A 504 -18.82 2.40 16.22
CA GLU A 504 -19.00 1.54 15.05
C GLU A 504 -17.66 1.30 14.32
N VAL A 505 -16.85 2.35 14.14
CA VAL A 505 -15.54 2.23 13.51
C VAL A 505 -14.59 1.42 14.39
N SER A 506 -14.57 1.69 15.71
CA SER A 506 -13.78 0.93 16.68
C SER A 506 -14.14 -0.56 16.66
N LEU A 507 -15.45 -0.89 16.60
CA LEU A 507 -15.91 -2.27 16.51
C LEU A 507 -15.40 -2.98 15.25
N LEU A 508 -15.41 -2.31 14.09
CA LEU A 508 -14.87 -2.85 12.83
C LEU A 508 -13.35 -3.09 12.92
N ILE A 509 -12.61 -2.17 13.55
CA ILE A 509 -11.15 -2.31 13.73
C ILE A 509 -10.84 -3.50 14.66
N HIS A 510 -11.52 -3.60 15.80
CA HIS A 510 -11.34 -4.70 16.74
C HIS A 510 -11.72 -6.05 16.10
N LEU A 511 -12.80 -6.08 15.30
CA LEU A 511 -13.17 -7.27 14.53
C LEU A 511 -12.03 -7.73 13.61
N ARG A 512 -11.34 -6.81 12.93
CA ARG A 512 -10.16 -7.17 12.12
C ARG A 512 -9.04 -7.73 12.98
N HIS A 513 -8.76 -7.16 14.15
CA HIS A 513 -7.73 -7.68 15.06
C HIS A 513 -8.03 -9.10 15.54
N GLU A 514 -9.29 -9.40 15.83
CA GLU A 514 -9.72 -10.70 16.35
C GLU A 514 -9.86 -11.78 15.26
N CYS A 515 -10.11 -11.38 14.00
CA CYS A 515 -10.39 -12.29 12.91
C CYS A 515 -9.18 -12.51 12.00
N GLN A 516 -8.39 -13.53 12.28
CA GLN A 516 -7.22 -13.91 11.48
C GLN A 516 -7.50 -14.03 9.97
N PRO A 517 -8.64 -14.62 9.51
CA PRO A 517 -8.96 -14.66 8.08
C PRO A 517 -8.96 -13.30 7.37
N LEU A 518 -9.27 -12.20 8.06
CA LEU A 518 -9.27 -10.85 7.48
C LEU A 518 -7.87 -10.31 7.18
N LYS A 519 -6.82 -10.92 7.73
CA LYS A 519 -5.41 -10.52 7.58
C LYS A 519 -4.67 -11.28 6.46
N SER A 520 -5.30 -12.30 5.87
CA SER A 520 -4.73 -13.11 4.80
C SER A 520 -4.86 -12.44 3.43
N SER A 521 -4.15 -12.95 2.42
CA SER A 521 -4.32 -12.57 1.00
C SER A 521 -5.54 -13.23 0.34
N SER A 522 -6.14 -14.26 0.97
CA SER A 522 -7.24 -15.04 0.39
C SER A 522 -8.56 -14.28 0.37
N ILE A 523 -9.23 -14.27 -0.77
CA ILE A 523 -10.60 -13.76 -0.95
C ILE A 523 -11.30 -14.56 -2.04
N GLU A 524 -12.55 -14.95 -1.81
CA GLU A 524 -13.41 -15.66 -2.75
C GLU A 524 -14.75 -14.92 -2.87
N PHE A 525 -15.16 -14.59 -4.09
CA PHE A 525 -16.39 -13.86 -4.33
C PHE A 525 -17.58 -14.79 -4.53
N ILE A 526 -18.73 -14.40 -3.98
CA ILE A 526 -20.03 -15.06 -4.15
C ILE A 526 -20.90 -14.12 -4.99
N HIS A 527 -21.32 -14.56 -6.16
CA HIS A 527 -22.08 -13.73 -7.08
C HIS A 527 -23.59 -13.87 -6.87
N HIS A 528 -24.28 -12.73 -6.99
CA HIS A 528 -25.73 -12.61 -6.97
C HIS A 528 -26.20 -12.00 -8.31
N PRO A 529 -26.40 -12.82 -9.37
CA PRO A 529 -26.68 -12.31 -10.73
C PRO A 529 -27.94 -11.43 -10.80
N GLU A 530 -28.95 -11.72 -9.96
CA GLU A 530 -30.20 -10.96 -9.87
C GLU A 530 -30.02 -9.59 -9.18
N ASN A 531 -28.94 -9.43 -8.42
CA ASN A 531 -28.60 -8.20 -7.69
C ASN A 531 -27.12 -7.84 -7.88
N PRO A 532 -26.74 -7.29 -9.04
CA PRO A 532 -25.32 -7.09 -9.40
C PRO A 532 -24.59 -6.07 -8.52
N ARG A 533 -25.28 -5.36 -7.64
CA ARG A 533 -24.69 -4.42 -6.68
C ARG A 533 -24.52 -5.02 -5.27
N ILE A 534 -24.77 -6.32 -5.09
CA ILE A 534 -24.43 -7.01 -3.84
C ILE A 534 -22.99 -7.49 -3.92
N LEU A 535 -22.15 -6.93 -3.07
CA LEU A 535 -20.77 -7.35 -2.92
C LEU A 535 -20.68 -8.36 -1.77
N HIS A 536 -20.46 -9.64 -2.12
CA HIS A 536 -20.41 -10.72 -1.15
C HIS A 536 -19.13 -11.53 -1.36
N TYR A 537 -18.32 -11.69 -0.30
CA TYR A 537 -17.05 -12.42 -0.37
C TYR A 537 -16.73 -13.13 0.94
N LEU A 538 -15.93 -14.20 0.79
CA LEU A 538 -15.36 -14.98 1.89
C LEU A 538 -13.89 -14.65 2.06
N ARG A 539 -13.47 -14.53 3.30
CA ARG A 539 -12.07 -14.44 3.73
C ARG A 539 -11.70 -15.72 4.46
N ARG A 540 -10.53 -16.26 4.13
CA ARG A 540 -10.04 -17.53 4.69
C ARG A 540 -8.60 -17.37 5.15
N ASP A 541 -8.22 -18.13 6.17
CA ASP A 541 -6.83 -18.40 6.51
C ASP A 541 -6.60 -19.92 6.33
N GLU A 542 -5.61 -20.27 5.51
CA GLU A 542 -5.34 -21.69 5.19
C GLU A 542 -4.93 -22.52 6.43
N SER A 543 -4.44 -21.85 7.49
CA SER A 543 -4.06 -22.49 8.74
C SER A 543 -5.24 -22.78 9.68
N MET A 544 -6.43 -22.23 9.36
CA MET A 544 -7.63 -22.28 10.20
C MET A 544 -8.84 -22.79 9.41
N ASP A 545 -9.72 -23.55 10.05
CA ASP A 545 -11.02 -23.96 9.48
C ASP A 545 -12.08 -22.87 9.57
N LYS A 546 -11.71 -21.65 9.97
CA LYS A 546 -12.63 -20.52 10.15
C LYS A 546 -12.67 -19.64 8.90
N LYS A 547 -13.89 -19.31 8.47
CA LYS A 547 -14.17 -18.41 7.36
C LYS A 547 -14.98 -17.22 7.85
N ILE A 548 -14.68 -16.05 7.32
CA ILE A 548 -15.45 -14.83 7.55
C ILE A 548 -16.09 -14.42 6.24
N ALA A 549 -17.40 -14.26 6.26
CA ALA A 549 -18.17 -13.74 5.14
C ALA A 549 -18.49 -12.27 5.35
N VAL A 550 -18.44 -11.49 4.26
CA VAL A 550 -18.79 -10.08 4.22
C VAL A 550 -19.81 -9.87 3.11
N CYS A 551 -21.01 -9.38 3.45
CA CYS A 551 -22.06 -9.08 2.48
C CYS A 551 -22.45 -7.60 2.60
N LEU A 552 -22.34 -6.87 1.51
CA LEU A 552 -22.57 -5.42 1.41
C LEU A 552 -23.64 -5.16 0.36
N ASN A 553 -24.70 -4.46 0.74
CA ASN A 553 -25.69 -3.99 -0.22
C ASN A 553 -25.32 -2.58 -0.73
N CYS A 554 -24.64 -2.53 -1.87
CA CYS A 554 -24.28 -1.29 -2.58
C CYS A 554 -25.35 -0.86 -3.59
N GLY A 555 -26.52 -1.54 -3.59
CA GLY A 555 -27.69 -1.23 -4.42
C GLY A 555 -28.61 -0.20 -3.81
N LYS A 556 -29.73 0.05 -4.49
CA LYS A 556 -30.74 1.04 -4.07
C LYS A 556 -31.96 0.41 -3.38
N GLU A 557 -32.08 -0.92 -3.42
CA GLU A 557 -33.21 -1.66 -2.87
C GLU A 557 -32.75 -2.64 -1.81
N ALA A 558 -33.66 -3.01 -0.91
CA ALA A 558 -33.37 -4.00 0.12
C ALA A 558 -33.11 -5.37 -0.51
N PHE A 559 -32.10 -6.06 -0.04
CA PHE A 559 -31.69 -7.39 -0.48
C PHE A 559 -32.10 -8.44 0.56
N SER A 560 -32.89 -9.43 0.17
CA SER A 560 -33.25 -10.54 1.04
C SER A 560 -32.04 -11.43 1.30
N PHE A 561 -31.61 -11.51 2.56
CA PHE A 561 -30.41 -12.21 2.96
C PHE A 561 -30.54 -12.74 4.39
N THR A 562 -30.33 -14.03 4.58
CA THR A 562 -30.37 -14.66 5.91
C THR A 562 -29.00 -15.28 6.21
N VAL A 563 -28.49 -15.01 7.39
CA VAL A 563 -27.20 -15.53 7.86
C VAL A 563 -27.44 -16.85 8.60
N GLU A 564 -26.73 -17.92 8.20
CA GLU A 564 -26.78 -19.21 8.90
C GLU A 564 -25.74 -19.30 10.04
N GLY A 565 -24.74 -18.39 10.04
CA GLY A 565 -23.65 -18.33 11.01
C GLY A 565 -23.85 -17.28 12.11
N LYS A 566 -22.80 -17.08 12.92
CA LYS A 566 -22.76 -16.02 13.94
C LYS A 566 -22.50 -14.67 13.29
N VAL A 567 -23.44 -13.71 13.44
CA VAL A 567 -23.22 -12.32 13.03
C VAL A 567 -22.18 -11.69 13.98
N LEU A 568 -21.11 -11.12 13.39
CA LEU A 568 -20.03 -10.45 14.10
C LEU A 568 -20.19 -8.93 14.07
N PHE A 569 -20.67 -8.40 12.95
CA PHE A 569 -21.00 -6.99 12.76
C PHE A 569 -22.19 -6.88 11.81
N SER A 570 -23.12 -5.96 12.09
CA SER A 570 -24.17 -5.65 11.13
C SER A 570 -24.59 -4.19 11.24
N ARG A 571 -24.86 -3.59 10.08
CA ARG A 571 -25.45 -2.27 9.95
C ARG A 571 -26.56 -2.32 8.92
N LEU A 572 -27.74 -1.73 9.21
CA LEU A 572 -28.90 -1.75 8.33
C LEU A 572 -29.31 -3.17 7.88
N TYR A 573 -29.27 -4.12 8.82
CA TYR A 573 -29.71 -5.51 8.65
C TYR A 573 -30.70 -5.88 9.75
N ASP A 574 -31.87 -6.42 9.39
CA ASP A 574 -32.96 -6.77 10.30
C ASP A 574 -33.04 -8.27 10.63
N GLY A 575 -32.15 -9.09 10.13
CA GLY A 575 -32.12 -10.55 10.24
C GLY A 575 -32.64 -11.27 8.99
N GLU A 576 -33.37 -10.58 8.11
CA GLU A 576 -33.91 -11.11 6.86
C GLU A 576 -33.53 -10.32 5.63
N LYS A 577 -33.20 -9.03 5.80
CA LYS A 577 -32.87 -8.11 4.69
C LYS A 577 -31.72 -7.17 5.05
N ILE A 578 -30.88 -6.93 4.07
CA ILE A 578 -29.84 -5.88 4.09
C ILE A 578 -30.39 -4.69 3.32
N MET A 579 -30.59 -3.55 4.00
CA MET A 579 -31.04 -2.30 3.38
C MET A 579 -29.93 -1.66 2.52
N PRO A 580 -30.24 -0.70 1.64
CA PRO A 580 -29.21 0.07 0.92
C PRO A 580 -28.13 0.63 1.85
N ASN A 581 -26.86 0.53 1.44
CA ASN A 581 -25.66 0.84 2.24
C ASN A 581 -25.47 -0.07 3.47
N GLY A 582 -26.26 -1.13 3.60
CA GLY A 582 -26.16 -2.08 4.71
C GLY A 582 -24.99 -3.03 4.56
N THR A 583 -24.50 -3.51 5.70
CA THR A 583 -23.34 -4.41 5.83
C THR A 583 -23.67 -5.52 6.82
N VAL A 584 -23.24 -6.75 6.49
CA VAL A 584 -23.25 -7.89 7.42
C VAL A 584 -21.92 -8.62 7.31
N ILE A 585 -21.26 -8.83 8.45
CA ILE A 585 -20.03 -9.62 8.59
C ILE A 585 -20.35 -10.78 9.54
N TYR A 586 -20.06 -12.01 9.12
CA TYR A 586 -20.44 -13.19 9.88
C TYR A 586 -19.46 -14.36 9.72
N GLU A 587 -19.48 -15.31 10.66
CA GLU A 587 -18.77 -16.59 10.55
C GLU A 587 -19.54 -17.49 9.58
N ALA A 588 -18.89 -18.00 8.52
CA ALA A 588 -19.47 -18.81 7.45
C ALA A 588 -19.04 -20.27 7.51
#